data_197fb10ea312377d1267744692de61a0
#
_entry.id   197fb10ea312377d1267744692de61a0
#
_cell.length_a   1.000
_cell.length_b   1.000
_cell.length_c   1.000
_cell.angle_alpha   90.00
_cell.angle_beta   90.00
_cell.angle_gamma   90.00
#
_symmetry.space_group_name_H-M   'P 1'
#
loop_
_entity.id
_entity.type
_entity.pdbx_description
1 polymer ?
#
loop_
_entity_poly.entity_id
_entity_poly.type
_entity_poly.pdbx_seq_one_letter_code
_entity_poly.pdbx_strand_id
1 'polypeptide(L)'
;MKEDIRRSLLKRRRSLPKEELKHVSCEINTHLINEIQNRDLKKILVYQSIDNEPSIEQTTELAWQKDIEVYIPKVISKEKIIINRLRKNSSYSKNKFGIKESNDLDTVKLDEIDLAVLPLVGIDINGFRLVYGGGYYDRFFNQESELSRKPFIIGAGYAFQVLEVSFAEDHDLKCDSVITEKGVLKF
;
A
#
# COMPACT_ATOMS: atom_id res chain seq x y z
N MET A 1 -1.26 2.19 -23.75
CA MET A 1 -2.44 2.10 -22.84
C MET A 1 -2.06 2.26 -21.38
N LYS A 2 -1.35 1.31 -20.70
CA LYS A 2 -0.97 1.48 -19.26
C LYS A 2 -0.23 2.78 -18.97
N GLU A 3 0.69 3.18 -19.84
CA GLU A 3 1.49 4.40 -19.64
C GLU A 3 0.64 5.69 -19.71
N ASP A 4 -0.33 5.75 -20.61
CA ASP A 4 -1.22 6.91 -20.74
C ASP A 4 -2.18 7.01 -19.54
N ILE A 5 -2.71 5.87 -19.10
CA ILE A 5 -3.52 5.77 -17.88
C ILE A 5 -2.70 6.26 -16.68
N ARG A 6 -1.50 5.73 -16.48
CA ARG A 6 -0.57 6.11 -15.39
C ARG A 6 -0.33 7.62 -15.37
N ARG A 7 0.04 8.19 -16.52
CA ARG A 7 0.32 9.62 -16.68
C ARG A 7 -0.90 10.49 -16.33
N SER A 8 -2.08 10.10 -16.81
CA SER A 8 -3.34 10.82 -16.54
C SER A 8 -3.68 10.79 -15.04
N LEU A 9 -3.65 9.61 -14.42
CA LEU A 9 -3.97 9.44 -12.99
C LEU A 9 -2.98 10.17 -12.08
N LEU A 10 -1.68 10.09 -12.37
CA LEU A 10 -0.65 10.81 -11.62
C LEU A 10 -0.80 12.33 -11.77
N LYS A 11 -1.10 12.83 -12.97
CA LYS A 11 -1.37 14.25 -13.20
C LYS A 11 -2.55 14.71 -12.35
N ARG A 12 -3.67 13.97 -12.35
CA ARG A 12 -4.85 14.29 -11.55
C ARG A 12 -4.54 14.27 -10.06
N ARG A 13 -3.87 13.23 -9.56
CA ARG A 13 -3.49 13.11 -8.15
C ARG A 13 -2.60 14.28 -7.67
N ARG A 14 -1.62 14.67 -8.49
CA ARG A 14 -0.72 15.79 -8.17
C ARG A 14 -1.41 17.15 -8.17
N SER A 15 -2.53 17.29 -8.88
CA SER A 15 -3.31 18.53 -8.93
C SER A 15 -4.34 18.67 -7.80
N LEU A 16 -4.50 17.66 -6.93
CA LEU A 16 -5.45 17.70 -5.82
C LEU A 16 -5.05 18.77 -4.80
N PRO A 17 -6.02 19.61 -4.35
CA PRO A 17 -5.80 20.57 -3.27
C PRO A 17 -5.46 19.87 -1.94
N LYS A 18 -4.66 20.52 -1.10
CA LYS A 18 -4.24 19.98 0.20
C LYS A 18 -5.41 19.59 1.11
N GLU A 19 -6.47 20.38 1.09
CA GLU A 19 -7.68 20.12 1.89
C GLU A 19 -8.39 18.85 1.42
N GLU A 20 -8.47 18.62 0.11
CA GLU A 20 -9.04 17.41 -0.47
C GLU A 20 -8.19 16.18 -0.12
N LEU A 21 -6.85 16.28 -0.22
CA LEU A 21 -5.93 15.23 0.20
C LEU A 21 -6.16 14.81 1.65
N LYS A 22 -6.32 15.79 2.53
CA LYS A 22 -6.56 15.56 3.97
C LYS A 22 -7.91 14.91 4.21
N HIS A 23 -8.97 15.43 3.58
CA HIS A 23 -10.33 14.90 3.71
C HIS A 23 -10.39 13.44 3.23
N VAL A 24 -9.92 13.16 2.01
CA VAL A 24 -9.92 11.82 1.44
C VAL A 24 -9.07 10.84 2.25
N SER A 25 -7.91 11.29 2.74
CA SER A 25 -7.09 10.45 3.63
C SER A 25 -7.84 10.08 4.92
N CYS A 26 -8.63 10.98 5.49
CA CYS A 26 -9.44 10.72 6.68
C CYS A 26 -10.49 9.63 6.41
N GLU A 27 -11.23 9.75 5.30
CA GLU A 27 -12.23 8.75 4.91
C GLU A 27 -11.61 7.37 4.65
N ILE A 28 -10.50 7.33 3.93
CA ILE A 28 -9.75 6.08 3.68
C ILE A 28 -9.28 5.45 4.99
N ASN A 29 -8.73 6.24 5.93
CA ASN A 29 -8.34 5.72 7.25
C ASN A 29 -9.55 5.17 8.02
N THR A 30 -10.71 5.82 7.95
CA THR A 30 -11.93 5.32 8.60
C THR A 30 -12.28 3.92 8.09
N HIS A 31 -12.23 3.69 6.79
CA HIS A 31 -12.51 2.37 6.21
C HIS A 31 -11.41 1.34 6.53
N LEU A 32 -10.13 1.73 6.47
CA LEU A 32 -9.01 0.85 6.85
C LEU A 32 -9.07 0.44 8.33
N ILE A 33 -9.38 1.37 9.21
CA ILE A 33 -9.56 1.15 10.65
C ILE A 33 -10.66 0.11 10.89
N ASN A 34 -11.80 0.24 10.21
CA ASN A 34 -12.89 -0.74 10.29
C ASN A 34 -12.45 -2.13 9.83
N GLU A 35 -11.71 -2.24 8.72
CA GLU A 35 -11.18 -3.52 8.24
C GLU A 35 -10.21 -4.16 9.25
N ILE A 36 -9.34 -3.36 9.88
CA ILE A 36 -8.40 -3.83 10.91
C ILE A 36 -9.13 -4.28 12.17
N GLN A 37 -10.15 -3.54 12.61
CA GLN A 37 -10.90 -3.85 13.82
C GLN A 37 -11.73 -5.14 13.72
N ASN A 38 -12.14 -5.50 12.51
CA ASN A 38 -12.95 -6.69 12.24
C ASN A 38 -12.10 -7.95 11.94
N ARG A 39 -10.78 -7.89 12.13
CA ARG A 39 -9.85 -9.00 11.87
C ARG A 39 -8.97 -9.26 13.08
N ASP A 40 -8.60 -10.51 13.29
CA ASP A 40 -7.56 -10.89 14.25
C ASP A 40 -6.19 -10.78 13.57
N LEU A 41 -5.57 -9.60 13.67
CA LEU A 41 -4.30 -9.27 13.03
C LEU A 41 -3.18 -9.15 14.07
N LYS A 42 -2.03 -9.72 13.76
CA LYS A 42 -0.80 -9.59 14.55
C LYS A 42 0.25 -8.74 13.86
N LYS A 43 0.37 -8.87 12.54
CA LYS A 43 1.41 -8.19 11.74
C LYS A 43 0.80 -7.56 10.49
N ILE A 44 1.03 -6.28 10.29
CA ILE A 44 0.57 -5.57 9.09
C ILE A 44 1.75 -4.91 8.35
N LEU A 45 1.70 -4.97 7.03
CA LEU A 45 2.57 -4.22 6.15
C LEU A 45 1.84 -2.96 5.67
N VAL A 46 2.45 -1.80 5.85
CA VAL A 46 1.90 -0.51 5.42
C VAL A 46 2.91 0.22 4.53
N TYR A 47 2.48 1.29 3.88
CA TYR A 47 3.35 2.14 3.07
C TYR A 47 3.56 3.51 3.69
N GLN A 48 4.63 4.20 3.30
CA GLN A 48 4.84 5.62 3.57
C GLN A 48 4.37 6.42 2.35
N SER A 49 3.41 7.32 2.56
CA SER A 49 2.78 8.08 1.48
C SER A 49 3.77 9.02 0.80
N ILE A 50 3.78 9.01 -0.52
CA ILE A 50 4.57 9.90 -1.37
C ILE A 50 3.69 10.48 -2.48
N ASP A 51 4.10 11.57 -3.08
CA ASP A 51 3.50 12.11 -4.31
C ASP A 51 1.96 12.22 -4.25
N ASN A 52 1.44 12.76 -3.15
CA ASN A 52 0.00 12.90 -2.86
C ASN A 52 -0.75 11.55 -2.78
N GLU A 53 -0.10 10.45 -2.43
CA GLU A 53 -0.81 9.24 -2.01
C GLU A 53 -1.61 9.50 -0.74
N PRO A 54 -2.76 8.82 -0.52
CA PRO A 54 -3.50 8.94 0.72
C PRO A 54 -2.61 8.64 1.93
N SER A 55 -2.61 9.51 2.95
CA SER A 55 -1.92 9.21 4.20
C SER A 55 -2.70 8.17 5.00
N ILE A 56 -2.00 7.14 5.48
CA ILE A 56 -2.56 6.08 6.34
C ILE A 56 -1.97 6.12 7.76
N GLU A 57 -1.51 7.29 8.18
CA GLU A 57 -0.92 7.47 9.51
C GLU A 57 -1.87 7.13 10.65
N GLN A 58 -3.16 7.50 10.55
CA GLN A 58 -4.16 7.18 11.58
C GLN A 58 -4.37 5.66 11.71
N THR A 59 -4.36 4.95 10.60
CA THR A 59 -4.41 3.47 10.56
C THR A 59 -3.19 2.85 11.23
N THR A 60 -2.01 3.40 10.98
CA THR A 60 -0.76 2.98 11.61
C THR A 60 -0.76 3.22 13.12
N GLU A 61 -1.23 4.39 13.57
CA GLU A 61 -1.37 4.72 14.99
C GLU A 61 -2.35 3.77 15.71
N LEU A 62 -3.50 3.46 15.09
CA LEU A 62 -4.43 2.48 15.63
C LEU A 62 -3.80 1.09 15.78
N ALA A 63 -3.05 0.65 14.77
CA ALA A 63 -2.38 -0.64 14.81
C ALA A 63 -1.45 -0.74 16.04
N TRP A 64 -0.65 0.30 16.31
CA TRP A 64 0.19 0.34 17.51
C TRP A 64 -0.61 0.37 18.82
N GLN A 65 -1.77 1.06 18.85
CA GLN A 65 -2.65 1.09 20.03
C GLN A 65 -3.28 -0.28 20.34
N LYS A 66 -3.38 -1.14 19.33
CA LYS A 66 -3.92 -2.50 19.43
C LYS A 66 -2.82 -3.57 19.55
N ASP A 67 -1.57 -3.17 19.81
CA ASP A 67 -0.42 -4.06 19.89
C ASP A 67 -0.18 -4.87 18.59
N ILE A 68 -0.69 -4.38 17.46
CA ILE A 68 -0.41 -4.96 16.15
C ILE A 68 0.99 -4.49 15.69
N GLU A 69 1.79 -5.44 15.28
CA GLU A 69 3.11 -5.16 14.75
C GLU A 69 3.03 -4.54 13.36
N VAL A 70 3.63 -3.35 13.20
CA VAL A 70 3.63 -2.62 11.94
C VAL A 70 4.98 -2.76 11.25
N TYR A 71 4.93 -2.97 9.95
CA TYR A 71 6.09 -3.12 9.08
C TYR A 71 5.96 -2.22 7.85
N ILE A 72 7.10 -1.81 7.30
CA ILE A 72 7.19 -1.05 6.05
C ILE A 72 8.21 -1.67 5.12
N PRO A 73 8.09 -1.49 3.79
CA PRO A 73 9.09 -1.95 2.86
C PRO A 73 10.35 -1.09 2.94
N LYS A 74 11.51 -1.73 2.80
CA LYS A 74 12.82 -1.08 2.66
C LYS A 74 13.52 -1.56 1.41
N VAL A 75 13.91 -0.63 0.56
CA VAL A 75 14.60 -0.92 -0.70
C VAL A 75 16.08 -1.17 -0.43
N ILE A 76 16.55 -2.38 -0.63
CA ILE A 76 17.96 -2.76 -0.49
C ILE A 76 18.70 -2.58 -1.81
N SER A 77 18.09 -2.94 -2.94
CA SER A 77 18.65 -2.78 -4.28
C SER A 77 17.53 -2.51 -5.30
N LYS A 78 17.89 -2.43 -6.58
CA LYS A 78 16.90 -2.31 -7.67
C LYS A 78 15.93 -3.51 -7.74
N GLU A 79 16.35 -4.66 -7.22
CA GLU A 79 15.61 -5.94 -7.35
C GLU A 79 15.13 -6.49 -6.01
N LYS A 80 15.62 -5.93 -4.90
CA LYS A 80 15.35 -6.48 -3.56
C LYS A 80 14.77 -5.44 -2.61
N ILE A 81 13.60 -5.77 -2.06
CA ILE A 81 13.06 -5.13 -0.86
C ILE A 81 13.01 -6.14 0.29
N ILE A 82 13.07 -5.63 1.49
CA ILE A 82 12.81 -6.37 2.73
C ILE A 82 11.69 -5.68 3.48
N ILE A 83 11.10 -6.37 4.43
CA ILE A 83 10.03 -5.83 5.28
C ILE A 83 10.62 -5.55 6.66
N ASN A 84 10.74 -4.27 7.01
CA ASN A 84 11.32 -3.82 8.27
C ASN A 84 10.25 -3.43 9.27
N ARG A 85 10.51 -3.70 10.55
CA ARG A 85 9.70 -3.23 11.66
C ARG A 85 9.61 -1.70 11.67
N LEU A 86 8.41 -1.19 11.93
CA LEU A 86 8.15 0.21 12.18
C LEU A 86 7.56 0.35 13.57
N ARG A 87 8.30 0.96 14.48
CA ARG A 87 7.83 1.30 15.83
C ARG A 87 7.48 2.78 15.91
N LYS A 88 6.69 3.16 16.88
CA LYS A 88 6.29 4.56 17.11
C LYS A 88 7.51 5.49 17.30
N ASN A 89 8.59 4.96 17.87
CA ASN A 89 9.84 5.68 18.12
C ASN A 89 10.98 5.27 17.17
N SER A 90 10.68 4.61 16.06
CA SER A 90 11.69 4.26 15.05
C SER A 90 12.37 5.51 14.50
N SER A 91 13.68 5.45 14.36
CA SER A 91 14.41 6.43 13.55
C SER A 91 14.26 6.13 12.07
N TYR A 92 14.36 7.16 11.24
CA TYR A 92 14.16 7.04 9.79
C TYR A 92 15.39 7.54 9.03
N SER A 93 15.67 6.90 7.90
CA SER A 93 16.51 7.44 6.84
C SER A 93 15.66 7.66 5.57
N LYS A 94 16.08 8.56 4.70
CA LYS A 94 15.45 8.73 3.38
C LYS A 94 16.23 7.93 2.35
N ASN A 95 15.52 7.11 1.58
CA ASN A 95 16.13 6.43 0.44
C ASN A 95 16.31 7.40 -0.75
N LYS A 96 16.87 6.90 -1.85
CA LYS A 96 17.11 7.70 -3.09
C LYS A 96 15.83 8.27 -3.73
N PHE A 97 14.66 7.79 -3.36
CA PHE A 97 13.35 8.28 -3.83
C PHE A 97 12.72 9.27 -2.84
N GLY A 98 13.42 9.62 -1.75
CA GLY A 98 12.92 10.49 -0.69
C GLY A 98 11.94 9.82 0.28
N ILE A 99 11.71 8.50 0.15
CA ILE A 99 10.81 7.72 1.00
C ILE A 99 11.51 7.47 2.34
N LYS A 100 10.79 7.71 3.44
CA LYS A 100 11.27 7.37 4.78
C LYS A 100 11.29 5.86 4.96
N GLU A 101 12.42 5.31 5.34
CA GLU A 101 12.61 3.91 5.68
C GLU A 101 13.01 3.78 7.13
N SER A 102 12.48 2.78 7.83
CA SER A 102 12.87 2.49 9.21
C SER A 102 14.34 2.04 9.28
N ASN A 103 15.05 2.52 10.29
CA ASN A 103 16.39 2.04 10.61
C ASN A 103 16.38 0.84 11.56
N ASP A 104 15.20 0.35 11.95
CA ASP A 104 15.12 -0.88 12.73
C ASP A 104 15.72 -2.05 11.95
N LEU A 105 16.34 -2.98 12.67
CA LEU A 105 16.99 -4.15 12.08
C LEU A 105 16.05 -5.36 12.02
N ASP A 106 14.93 -5.30 12.73
CA ASP A 106 13.96 -6.40 12.75
C ASP A 106 13.25 -6.50 11.41
N THR A 107 13.36 -7.64 10.79
CA THR A 107 12.71 -7.97 9.53
C THR A 107 11.73 -9.12 9.70
N VAL A 108 10.80 -9.26 8.79
CA VAL A 108 9.80 -10.31 8.76
C VAL A 108 9.68 -10.86 7.34
N LYS A 109 9.29 -12.13 7.20
CA LYS A 109 8.95 -12.71 5.90
C LYS A 109 7.52 -12.33 5.52
N LEU A 110 7.23 -12.37 4.22
CA LEU A 110 5.90 -11.99 3.71
C LEU A 110 4.79 -12.93 4.20
N ASP A 111 5.08 -14.21 4.37
CA ASP A 111 4.12 -15.22 4.88
C ASP A 111 3.77 -15.07 6.37
N GLU A 112 4.50 -14.23 7.09
CA GLU A 112 4.17 -13.85 8.47
C GLU A 112 3.26 -12.61 8.57
N ILE A 113 3.06 -11.89 7.46
CA ILE A 113 2.19 -10.72 7.40
C ILE A 113 0.73 -11.17 7.24
N ASP A 114 -0.16 -10.64 8.06
CA ASP A 114 -1.59 -10.95 8.00
C ASP A 114 -2.31 -10.08 6.96
N LEU A 115 -1.95 -8.80 6.91
CA LEU A 115 -2.57 -7.78 6.06
C LEU A 115 -1.50 -6.88 5.44
N ALA A 116 -1.59 -6.64 4.15
CA ALA A 116 -0.76 -5.66 3.45
C ALA A 116 -1.62 -4.53 2.89
N VAL A 117 -1.37 -3.29 3.32
CA VAL A 117 -1.96 -2.09 2.73
C VAL A 117 -0.95 -1.50 1.75
N LEU A 118 -1.30 -1.45 0.47
CA LEU A 118 -0.40 -1.05 -0.61
C LEU A 118 -0.90 0.20 -1.34
N PRO A 119 0.02 1.11 -1.72
CA PRO A 119 -0.33 2.26 -2.54
C PRO A 119 -0.57 1.83 -3.99
N LEU A 120 -1.33 2.63 -4.73
CA LEU A 120 -1.58 2.41 -6.14
C LEU A 120 -1.59 3.72 -6.94
N VAL A 121 -1.33 3.63 -8.22
CA VAL A 121 -1.57 4.69 -9.20
C VAL A 121 -2.96 4.50 -9.82
N GLY A 122 -3.36 3.26 -10.03
CA GLY A 122 -4.69 2.87 -10.47
C GLY A 122 -4.95 1.41 -10.10
N ILE A 123 -6.21 1.00 -10.20
CA ILE A 123 -6.62 -0.39 -10.06
C ILE A 123 -7.68 -0.69 -11.12
N ASP A 124 -7.59 -1.84 -11.76
CA ASP A 124 -8.51 -2.25 -12.80
C ASP A 124 -9.76 -2.94 -12.23
N ILE A 125 -10.75 -3.20 -13.10
CA ILE A 125 -12.01 -3.84 -12.72
C ILE A 125 -11.84 -5.22 -12.07
N ASN A 126 -10.71 -5.89 -12.31
CA ASN A 126 -10.40 -7.23 -11.78
C ASN A 126 -9.55 -7.18 -10.50
N GLY A 127 -9.18 -6.00 -10.03
CA GLY A 127 -8.36 -5.81 -8.83
C GLY A 127 -6.85 -5.80 -9.08
N PHE A 128 -6.39 -5.74 -10.32
CA PHE A 128 -4.97 -5.64 -10.64
C PHE A 128 -4.47 -4.22 -10.51
N ARG A 129 -3.36 -4.07 -9.81
CA ARG A 129 -2.79 -2.79 -9.44
C ARG A 129 -1.88 -2.21 -10.52
N LEU A 130 -2.10 -0.94 -10.88
CA LEU A 130 -1.15 -0.13 -11.64
C LEU A 130 -0.25 0.66 -10.70
N VAL A 131 1.05 0.59 -10.91
CA VAL A 131 2.07 1.23 -10.09
C VAL A 131 2.91 2.22 -10.89
N TYR A 132 3.87 2.90 -10.25
CA TYR A 132 4.78 3.88 -10.90
C TYR A 132 5.67 3.31 -12.02
N GLY A 133 5.72 1.99 -12.20
CA GLY A 133 6.55 1.32 -13.22
C GLY A 133 7.85 0.70 -12.67
N GLY A 134 8.16 0.91 -11.39
CA GLY A 134 9.33 0.28 -10.76
C GLY A 134 9.15 -1.21 -10.45
N GLY A 135 7.91 -1.70 -10.37
CA GLY A 135 7.55 -3.10 -10.14
C GLY A 135 8.11 -3.73 -8.86
N TYR A 136 8.52 -2.92 -7.86
CA TYR A 136 9.15 -3.44 -6.64
C TYR A 136 8.23 -4.36 -5.85
N TYR A 137 7.00 -3.96 -5.60
CA TYR A 137 6.02 -4.79 -4.89
C TYR A 137 5.60 -6.00 -5.71
N ASP A 138 5.36 -5.82 -7.03
CA ASP A 138 4.91 -6.90 -7.90
C ASP A 138 5.95 -8.01 -7.92
N ARG A 139 7.24 -7.67 -8.09
CA ARG A 139 8.33 -8.67 -7.99
C ARG A 139 8.42 -9.29 -6.60
N PHE A 140 8.34 -8.48 -5.54
CA PHE A 140 8.46 -8.96 -4.17
C PHE A 140 7.36 -9.97 -3.83
N PHE A 141 6.11 -9.66 -4.15
CA PHE A 141 4.98 -10.55 -3.90
C PHE A 141 4.96 -11.78 -4.83
N ASN A 142 5.48 -11.67 -6.05
CA ASN A 142 5.53 -12.77 -7.03
C ASN A 142 6.75 -13.68 -6.85
N GLN A 143 7.89 -13.19 -6.34
CA GLN A 143 9.07 -14.02 -6.06
C GLN A 143 8.82 -15.06 -4.97
N GLU A 144 7.82 -14.84 -4.15
CA GLU A 144 7.44 -15.73 -3.06
C GLU A 144 6.26 -16.65 -3.47
N SER A 145 6.33 -17.25 -4.66
CA SER A 145 5.33 -18.23 -5.16
C SER A 145 5.17 -19.46 -4.27
N GLU A 146 6.13 -19.74 -3.37
CA GLU A 146 6.13 -20.85 -2.42
C GLU A 146 5.71 -20.43 -1.00
N LEU A 147 5.00 -19.30 -0.84
CA LEU A 147 4.52 -18.87 0.46
C LEU A 147 3.59 -19.92 1.07
N SER A 148 3.85 -20.28 2.32
CA SER A 148 2.95 -21.10 3.12
C SER A 148 1.60 -20.41 3.36
N ARG A 149 1.60 -19.06 3.35
CA ARG A 149 0.44 -18.20 3.51
C ARG A 149 0.64 -16.87 2.77
N LYS A 150 -0.41 -16.36 2.12
CA LYS A 150 -0.41 -15.03 1.53
C LYS A 150 -1.12 -14.03 2.45
N PRO A 151 -0.59 -12.81 2.63
CA PRO A 151 -1.32 -11.75 3.32
C PRO A 151 -2.59 -11.37 2.56
N PHE A 152 -3.60 -10.88 3.27
CA PHE A 152 -4.72 -10.21 2.63
C PHE A 152 -4.24 -8.84 2.11
N ILE A 153 -4.49 -8.54 0.84
CA ILE A 153 -3.94 -7.35 0.18
C ILE A 153 -5.03 -6.32 -0.05
N ILE A 154 -4.87 -5.14 0.56
CA ILE A 154 -5.73 -3.98 0.36
C ILE A 154 -4.98 -2.92 -0.43
N GLY A 155 -5.51 -2.52 -1.58
CA GLY A 155 -5.07 -1.31 -2.27
C GLY A 155 -5.67 -0.06 -1.61
N ALA A 156 -4.89 0.98 -1.36
CA ALA A 156 -5.39 2.27 -0.87
C ALA A 156 -5.19 3.35 -1.94
N GLY A 157 -6.27 4.01 -2.32
CA GLY A 157 -6.25 5.02 -3.38
C GLY A 157 -7.51 5.88 -3.43
N TYR A 158 -7.53 6.82 -4.35
CA TYR A 158 -8.68 7.69 -4.60
C TYR A 158 -9.72 6.98 -5.48
N ALA A 159 -11.01 7.29 -5.32
CA ALA A 159 -12.08 6.68 -6.13
C ALA A 159 -11.84 6.84 -7.64
N PHE A 160 -11.26 7.95 -8.08
CA PHE A 160 -10.94 8.16 -9.50
C PHE A 160 -9.83 7.25 -10.04
N GLN A 161 -9.11 6.53 -9.17
CA GLN A 161 -8.08 5.55 -9.55
C GLN A 161 -8.66 4.14 -9.75
N VAL A 162 -9.93 3.93 -9.42
CA VAL A 162 -10.67 2.69 -9.73
C VAL A 162 -11.19 2.78 -11.14
N LEU A 163 -10.78 1.88 -12.02
CA LEU A 163 -11.05 1.94 -13.45
C LEU A 163 -11.95 0.80 -13.90
N GLU A 164 -12.87 1.10 -14.80
CA GLU A 164 -13.81 0.13 -15.41
C GLU A 164 -13.20 -0.63 -16.61
N VAL A 165 -11.88 -0.58 -16.75
CA VAL A 165 -11.14 -1.26 -17.83
C VAL A 165 -10.21 -2.32 -17.25
N SER A 166 -9.90 -3.34 -18.01
CA SER A 166 -8.85 -4.31 -17.67
C SER A 166 -7.56 -3.93 -18.38
N PHE A 167 -6.46 -3.92 -17.65
CA PHE A 167 -5.12 -3.65 -18.19
C PHE A 167 -4.07 -4.64 -17.65
N ALA A 168 -4.49 -5.64 -16.88
CA ALA A 168 -3.58 -6.56 -16.21
C ALA A 168 -2.65 -7.30 -17.19
N GLU A 169 -1.45 -7.56 -16.71
CA GLU A 169 -0.47 -8.49 -17.28
C GLU A 169 -0.16 -9.56 -16.23
N ASP A 170 0.39 -10.71 -16.66
CA ASP A 170 0.59 -11.88 -15.79
C ASP A 170 1.41 -11.61 -14.53
N HIS A 171 2.25 -10.60 -14.56
CA HIS A 171 3.11 -10.22 -13.45
C HIS A 171 2.53 -9.13 -12.52
N ASP A 172 1.38 -8.55 -12.84
CA ASP A 172 0.76 -7.53 -12.00
C ASP A 172 0.17 -8.13 -10.73
N LEU A 173 0.36 -7.44 -9.62
CA LEU A 173 -0.17 -7.86 -8.33
C LEU A 173 -1.67 -7.57 -8.25
N LYS A 174 -2.45 -8.61 -7.93
CA LYS A 174 -3.87 -8.49 -7.63
C LYS A 174 -4.09 -8.16 -6.16
N CYS A 175 -4.95 -7.18 -5.88
CA CYS A 175 -5.47 -6.89 -4.54
C CYS A 175 -6.74 -7.73 -4.27
N ASP A 176 -6.96 -8.10 -3.02
CA ASP A 176 -8.22 -8.73 -2.58
C ASP A 176 -9.34 -7.70 -2.45
N SER A 177 -8.96 -6.44 -2.16
CA SER A 177 -9.87 -5.30 -2.13
C SER A 177 -9.15 -3.99 -2.36
N VAL A 178 -9.91 -2.95 -2.69
CA VAL A 178 -9.43 -1.57 -2.71
C VAL A 178 -10.29 -0.72 -1.78
N ILE A 179 -9.64 0.19 -1.05
CA ILE A 179 -10.28 1.18 -0.18
C ILE A 179 -10.06 2.57 -0.76
N THR A 180 -11.16 3.28 -0.91
CA THR A 180 -11.22 4.66 -1.37
C THR A 180 -12.06 5.51 -0.41
N GLU A 181 -12.17 6.81 -0.62
CA GLU A 181 -13.09 7.68 0.12
C GLU A 181 -14.56 7.30 -0.05
N LYS A 182 -14.89 6.46 -1.05
CA LYS A 182 -16.26 5.99 -1.30
C LYS A 182 -16.56 4.65 -0.63
N GLY A 183 -15.59 4.03 0.02
CA GLY A 183 -15.77 2.74 0.69
C GLY A 183 -14.83 1.65 0.18
N VAL A 184 -15.23 0.40 0.41
CA VAL A 184 -14.46 -0.82 0.11
C VAL A 184 -15.06 -1.52 -1.09
N LEU A 185 -14.24 -1.83 -2.08
CA LEU A 185 -14.58 -2.69 -3.22
C LEU A 185 -13.74 -3.98 -3.12
N LYS A 186 -14.38 -5.15 -3.16
CA LYS A 186 -13.75 -6.49 -3.12
C LYS A 186 -13.68 -7.09 -4.53
N PHE A 187 -12.64 -7.90 -4.79
CA PHE A 187 -12.40 -8.53 -6.09
C PHE A 187 -12.38 -10.07 -6.01
#